data_a98cf123d3b4e98e18c97c9adfd190e3
#
_entry.id   a98cf123d3b4e98e18c97c9adfd190e3
#
_cell.length_a   1.000
_cell.length_b   1.000
_cell.length_c   1.000
_cell.angle_alpha   90.00
_cell.angle_beta   90.00
_cell.angle_gamma   90.00
#
_symmetry.space_group_name_H-M   'P 1'
#
loop_
_entity.id
_entity.type
_entity.pdbx_description
1 polymer ?
#
loop_
_entity_poly.entity_id
_entity_poly.type
_entity_poly.pdbx_seq_one_letter_code
_entity_poly.pdbx_strand_id
1 'polypeptide(L)'
;MILSVEGILNLFYTKDMRLYSIIIPVYNRPDELDDLLSSLCKQTYVHFEVIVVEDGSEIPAKEIVGRYQGRLDLHYYVISNSGPGMARNHGARQARGEYLLILDSDVVLPSTWLEHIHDSLNHYPVDAFGGPDKAHASFSPIQKAINYAMTSFLTTGGIRGGKKKLDKFYPRSFNMGIRRDVYECLGGFSGMRYGEDIDFSIRIMEAGYRTRLFPSAWVYHKRRTDLTQFFRQVRHS
;
A
#
# COMPACT_ATOMS: atom_id res chain seq x y z
N MET A 1 -29.59 -32.83 -13.56
CA MET A 1 -29.56 -31.43 -13.95
C MET A 1 -28.08 -31.07 -14.16
N ILE A 2 -27.65 -31.08 -15.46
CA ILE A 2 -26.24 -30.85 -15.82
C ILE A 2 -26.05 -29.32 -15.89
N LEU A 3 -25.23 -28.79 -15.01
CA LEU A 3 -24.84 -27.37 -15.10
C LEU A 3 -24.17 -27.12 -16.47
N SER A 4 -24.55 -26.04 -17.12
CA SER A 4 -23.91 -25.64 -18.39
C SER A 4 -22.42 -25.32 -18.16
N VAL A 5 -21.59 -25.42 -19.19
CA VAL A 5 -20.15 -25.07 -19.14
C VAL A 5 -19.95 -23.65 -18.62
N GLU A 6 -20.83 -22.70 -18.96
CA GLU A 6 -20.88 -21.35 -18.42
C GLU A 6 -21.18 -21.31 -16.91
N GLY A 7 -22.09 -22.20 -16.43
CA GLY A 7 -22.38 -22.30 -14.98
C GLY A 7 -21.20 -22.87 -14.19
N ILE A 8 -20.44 -23.80 -14.79
CA ILE A 8 -19.23 -24.36 -14.17
C ILE A 8 -18.08 -23.33 -14.21
N LEU A 9 -17.87 -22.64 -15.33
CA LEU A 9 -16.91 -21.53 -15.45
C LEU A 9 -17.25 -20.40 -14.46
N ASN A 10 -18.49 -19.99 -14.33
CA ASN A 10 -18.91 -18.99 -13.33
C ASN A 10 -18.67 -19.47 -11.89
N LEU A 11 -18.88 -20.76 -11.57
CA LEU A 11 -18.59 -21.29 -10.23
C LEU A 11 -17.08 -21.31 -9.91
N PHE A 12 -16.23 -21.53 -10.90
CA PHE A 12 -14.77 -21.42 -10.73
C PHE A 12 -14.29 -19.96 -10.66
N TYR A 13 -14.92 -19.04 -11.42
CA TYR A 13 -14.58 -17.62 -11.41
C TYR A 13 -15.04 -16.88 -10.15
N THR A 14 -16.16 -17.27 -9.53
CA THR A 14 -16.68 -16.61 -8.33
C THR A 14 -16.04 -17.10 -7.03
N LYS A 15 -15.32 -18.25 -7.05
CA LYS A 15 -14.74 -18.82 -5.83
C LYS A 15 -13.40 -18.19 -5.42
N ASP A 16 -12.78 -17.36 -6.29
CA ASP A 16 -11.45 -16.78 -6.06
C ASP A 16 -11.39 -15.24 -6.09
N MET A 17 -12.54 -14.55 -6.14
CA MET A 17 -12.53 -13.07 -6.18
C MET A 17 -12.48 -12.49 -4.76
N ARG A 18 -11.27 -12.25 -4.23
CA ARG A 18 -11.08 -11.53 -2.98
C ARG A 18 -11.40 -10.04 -3.15
N LEU A 19 -12.12 -9.47 -2.21
CA LEU A 19 -12.24 -8.01 -2.09
C LEU A 19 -11.01 -7.48 -1.36
N TYR A 20 -10.37 -6.48 -1.93
CA TYR A 20 -9.27 -5.74 -1.32
C TYR A 20 -9.71 -4.34 -0.92
N SER A 21 -9.29 -3.86 0.25
CA SER A 21 -9.49 -2.47 0.67
C SER A 21 -8.16 -1.73 0.61
N ILE A 22 -8.04 -0.76 -0.31
CA ILE A 22 -6.84 0.06 -0.48
C ILE A 22 -6.99 1.30 0.40
N ILE A 23 -6.11 1.45 1.40
CA ILE A 23 -6.14 2.52 2.39
C ILE A 23 -5.02 3.51 2.10
N ILE A 24 -5.39 4.77 1.89
CA ILE A 24 -4.47 5.85 1.49
C ILE A 24 -4.62 7.02 2.47
N PRO A 25 -3.69 7.20 3.42
CA PRO A 25 -3.61 8.43 4.19
C PRO A 25 -3.08 9.57 3.32
N VAL A 26 -3.67 10.75 3.40
CA VAL A 26 -3.20 11.92 2.66
C VAL A 26 -3.10 13.14 3.58
N TYR A 27 -2.00 13.90 3.45
CA TYR A 27 -1.77 15.15 4.15
C TYR A 27 -1.02 16.15 3.27
N ASN A 28 -1.71 17.22 2.84
CA ASN A 28 -1.15 18.29 1.98
C ASN A 28 -0.51 17.79 0.67
N ARG A 29 -1.09 16.74 0.02
CA ARG A 29 -0.54 16.09 -1.18
C ARG A 29 -1.61 15.74 -2.22
N PRO A 30 -2.44 16.71 -2.66
CA PRO A 30 -3.50 16.44 -3.62
C PRO A 30 -2.96 15.94 -4.98
N ASP A 31 -1.81 16.49 -5.46
CA ASP A 31 -1.25 16.14 -6.76
C ASP A 31 -0.69 14.70 -6.79
N GLU A 32 -0.03 14.29 -5.70
CA GLU A 32 0.44 12.90 -5.58
C GLU A 32 -0.73 11.93 -5.51
N LEU A 33 -1.80 12.29 -4.80
CA LEU A 33 -3.01 11.48 -4.73
C LEU A 33 -3.68 11.35 -6.11
N ASP A 34 -3.69 12.40 -6.94
CA ASP A 34 -4.24 12.36 -8.31
C ASP A 34 -3.54 11.29 -9.16
N ASP A 35 -2.21 11.25 -9.12
CA ASP A 35 -1.43 10.26 -9.85
C ASP A 35 -1.69 8.83 -9.34
N LEU A 36 -1.80 8.64 -8.04
CA LEU A 36 -2.12 7.33 -7.46
C LEU A 36 -3.52 6.87 -7.87
N LEU A 37 -4.55 7.72 -7.72
CA LEU A 37 -5.93 7.39 -8.11
C LEU A 37 -6.04 7.14 -9.62
N SER A 38 -5.32 7.90 -10.45
CA SER A 38 -5.23 7.66 -11.89
C SER A 38 -4.63 6.28 -12.20
N SER A 39 -3.63 5.83 -11.43
CA SER A 39 -3.03 4.51 -11.60
C SER A 39 -3.95 3.38 -11.13
N LEU A 40 -4.78 3.62 -10.09
CA LEU A 40 -5.78 2.68 -9.62
C LEU A 40 -6.90 2.45 -10.65
N CYS A 41 -7.31 3.48 -11.39
CA CYS A 41 -8.26 3.33 -12.49
C CYS A 41 -7.77 2.43 -13.63
N LYS A 42 -6.48 2.09 -13.68
CA LYS A 42 -5.86 1.28 -14.74
C LYS A 42 -5.59 -0.15 -14.30
N GLN A 43 -5.99 -0.53 -13.08
CA GLN A 43 -5.74 -1.89 -12.59
C GLN A 43 -6.52 -2.93 -13.39
N THR A 44 -5.86 -4.04 -13.72
CA THR A 44 -6.46 -5.20 -14.41
C THR A 44 -7.37 -6.01 -13.50
N TYR A 45 -7.06 -6.08 -12.21
CA TYR A 45 -7.94 -6.67 -11.19
C TYR A 45 -8.86 -5.60 -10.64
N VAL A 46 -10.17 -5.80 -10.70
CA VAL A 46 -11.18 -4.75 -10.45
C VAL A 46 -11.98 -4.89 -9.16
N HIS A 47 -11.80 -6.00 -8.41
CA HIS A 47 -12.57 -6.25 -7.19
C HIS A 47 -11.89 -5.66 -5.97
N PHE A 48 -11.95 -4.34 -5.85
CA PHE A 48 -11.38 -3.57 -4.75
C PHE A 48 -12.17 -2.30 -4.46
N GLU A 49 -12.03 -1.79 -3.25
CA GLU A 49 -12.46 -0.45 -2.84
C GLU A 49 -11.25 0.41 -2.48
N VAL A 50 -11.43 1.72 -2.54
CA VAL A 50 -10.40 2.71 -2.18
C VAL A 50 -10.92 3.57 -1.04
N ILE A 51 -10.14 3.69 0.03
CA ILE A 51 -10.46 4.46 1.22
C ILE A 51 -9.37 5.52 1.39
N VAL A 52 -9.69 6.75 1.06
CA VAL A 52 -8.81 7.92 1.24
C VAL A 52 -9.15 8.59 2.56
N VAL A 53 -8.14 8.77 3.40
CA VAL A 53 -8.27 9.45 4.70
C VAL A 53 -7.41 10.71 4.70
N GLU A 54 -8.06 11.86 4.66
CA GLU A 54 -7.47 13.19 4.75
C GLU A 54 -7.15 13.51 6.21
N ASP A 55 -5.87 13.64 6.55
CA ASP A 55 -5.39 13.85 7.92
C ASP A 55 -5.22 15.34 8.25
N GLY A 56 -6.31 16.12 8.13
CA GLY A 56 -6.34 17.53 8.51
C GLY A 56 -5.46 18.44 7.64
N SER A 57 -5.47 18.23 6.31
CA SER A 57 -4.71 19.04 5.36
C SER A 57 -5.17 20.49 5.30
N GLU A 58 -4.21 21.42 5.13
CA GLU A 58 -4.48 22.81 4.74
C GLU A 58 -4.85 22.91 3.26
N ILE A 59 -4.30 21.99 2.43
CA ILE A 59 -4.62 21.85 1.00
C ILE A 59 -5.39 20.54 0.83
N PRO A 60 -6.74 20.58 0.87
CA PRO A 60 -7.54 19.36 0.86
C PRO A 60 -7.57 18.71 -0.52
N ALA A 61 -7.61 17.36 -0.52
CA ALA A 61 -7.69 16.57 -1.74
C ALA A 61 -9.13 16.32 -2.23
N LYS A 62 -10.15 16.96 -1.64
CA LYS A 62 -11.57 16.71 -1.93
C LYS A 62 -11.92 16.85 -3.41
N GLU A 63 -11.40 17.87 -4.08
CA GLU A 63 -11.67 18.10 -5.52
C GLU A 63 -11.05 17.01 -6.38
N ILE A 64 -9.86 16.57 -6.03
CA ILE A 64 -9.17 15.45 -6.69
C ILE A 64 -10.00 14.18 -6.55
N VAL A 65 -10.38 13.82 -5.34
CA VAL A 65 -11.22 12.64 -5.05
C VAL A 65 -12.52 12.68 -5.87
N GLY A 66 -13.16 13.86 -5.97
CA GLY A 66 -14.40 14.05 -6.73
C GLY A 66 -14.29 13.66 -8.22
N ARG A 67 -13.10 13.79 -8.84
CA ARG A 67 -12.87 13.42 -10.25
C ARG A 67 -12.91 11.91 -10.49
N TYR A 68 -12.74 11.11 -9.44
CA TYR A 68 -12.67 9.66 -9.50
C TYR A 68 -13.93 8.96 -8.97
N GLN A 69 -14.86 9.71 -8.37
CA GLN A 69 -16.18 9.19 -8.01
C GLN A 69 -16.91 8.67 -9.26
N GLY A 70 -17.47 7.46 -9.17
CA GLY A 70 -18.10 6.78 -10.32
C GLY A 70 -17.13 6.00 -11.22
N ARG A 71 -15.79 6.15 -11.03
CA ARG A 71 -14.77 5.35 -11.72
C ARG A 71 -14.15 4.29 -10.81
N LEU A 72 -14.12 4.57 -9.50
CA LEU A 72 -13.65 3.69 -8.43
C LEU A 72 -14.74 3.58 -7.37
N ASP A 73 -14.81 2.46 -6.67
CA ASP A 73 -15.53 2.34 -5.40
C ASP A 73 -14.71 3.09 -4.34
N LEU A 74 -14.93 4.42 -4.27
CA LEU A 74 -14.06 5.39 -3.59
C LEU A 74 -14.78 6.04 -2.42
N HIS A 75 -14.22 5.90 -1.23
CA HIS A 75 -14.67 6.51 0.02
C HIS A 75 -13.66 7.54 0.50
N TYR A 76 -14.14 8.70 0.92
CA TYR A 76 -13.30 9.80 1.40
C TYR A 76 -13.72 10.25 2.79
N TYR A 77 -12.78 10.22 3.70
CA TYR A 77 -12.96 10.62 5.10
C TYR A 77 -11.98 11.73 5.46
N VAL A 78 -12.42 12.67 6.29
CA VAL A 78 -11.60 13.77 6.81
C VAL A 78 -11.52 13.63 8.32
N ILE A 79 -10.32 13.64 8.86
CA ILE A 79 -10.07 13.60 10.31
C ILE A 79 -9.19 14.78 10.72
N SER A 80 -9.15 15.09 12.01
CA SER A 80 -8.16 16.04 12.55
C SER A 80 -6.76 15.45 12.44
N ASN A 81 -5.75 16.28 12.18
CA ASN A 81 -4.35 15.84 12.03
C ASN A 81 -3.89 15.01 13.23
N SER A 82 -3.77 13.71 13.02
CA SER A 82 -3.47 12.71 14.04
C SER A 82 -2.26 11.84 13.68
N GLY A 83 -1.66 12.09 12.52
CA GLY A 83 -0.53 11.37 11.99
C GLY A 83 -0.92 10.16 11.10
N PRO A 84 0.03 9.68 10.26
CA PRO A 84 -0.25 8.70 9.22
C PRO A 84 -0.76 7.36 9.75
N GLY A 85 -0.26 6.90 10.90
CA GLY A 85 -0.71 5.66 11.55
C GLY A 85 -2.18 5.72 11.94
N MET A 86 -2.61 6.84 12.53
CA MET A 86 -4.01 7.03 12.95
C MET A 86 -4.96 7.20 11.77
N ALA A 87 -4.50 7.86 10.69
CA ALA A 87 -5.26 7.95 9.45
C ALA A 87 -5.47 6.55 8.81
N ARG A 88 -4.42 5.71 8.78
CA ARG A 88 -4.53 4.31 8.33
C ARG A 88 -5.50 3.50 9.20
N ASN A 89 -5.44 3.67 10.54
CA ASN A 89 -6.36 3.03 11.46
C ASN A 89 -7.81 3.46 11.22
N HIS A 90 -8.03 4.75 10.92
CA HIS A 90 -9.37 5.23 10.57
C HIS A 90 -9.88 4.53 9.30
N GLY A 91 -9.07 4.48 8.25
CA GLY A 91 -9.43 3.79 7.00
C GLY A 91 -9.69 2.30 7.20
N ALA A 92 -8.87 1.62 8.00
CA ALA A 92 -9.02 0.20 8.28
C ALA A 92 -10.37 -0.15 8.94
N ARG A 93 -10.89 0.73 9.82
CA ARG A 93 -12.22 0.56 10.42
C ARG A 93 -13.38 0.66 9.43
N GLN A 94 -13.18 1.29 8.29
CA GLN A 94 -14.18 1.43 7.23
C GLN A 94 -14.09 0.34 6.17
N ALA A 95 -13.01 -0.46 6.20
CA ALA A 95 -12.67 -1.44 5.19
C ALA A 95 -13.59 -2.68 5.23
N ARG A 96 -13.97 -3.17 4.04
CA ARG A 96 -14.80 -4.37 3.85
C ARG A 96 -14.01 -5.56 3.31
N GLY A 97 -12.81 -5.30 2.75
CA GLY A 97 -11.98 -6.32 2.11
C GLY A 97 -11.39 -7.35 3.08
N GLU A 98 -11.06 -8.50 2.56
CA GLU A 98 -10.36 -9.57 3.29
C GLU A 98 -8.92 -9.15 3.64
N TYR A 99 -8.27 -8.44 2.72
CA TYR A 99 -6.93 -7.85 2.90
C TYR A 99 -7.01 -6.34 2.83
N LEU A 100 -6.32 -5.69 3.76
CA LEU A 100 -6.04 -4.26 3.74
C LEU A 100 -4.74 -4.02 2.98
N LEU A 101 -4.79 -3.22 1.94
CA LEU A 101 -3.63 -2.79 1.15
C LEU A 101 -3.31 -1.34 1.51
N ILE A 102 -2.24 -1.14 2.22
CA ILE A 102 -1.83 0.17 2.72
C ILE A 102 -0.81 0.75 1.75
N LEU A 103 -1.09 1.95 1.25
CA LEU A 103 -0.25 2.70 0.33
C LEU A 103 0.00 4.11 0.86
N ASP A 104 1.21 4.63 0.65
CA ASP A 104 1.44 6.06 0.81
C ASP A 104 0.89 6.82 -0.42
N SER A 105 0.46 8.08 -0.25
CA SER A 105 -0.15 8.87 -1.33
C SER A 105 0.80 9.22 -2.47
N ASP A 106 2.12 9.07 -2.27
CA ASP A 106 3.18 9.40 -3.22
C ASP A 106 3.70 8.19 -4.02
N VAL A 107 2.87 7.15 -4.18
CA VAL A 107 3.19 6.01 -5.04
C VAL A 107 2.39 6.04 -6.34
N VAL A 108 2.94 5.41 -7.39
CA VAL A 108 2.24 5.14 -8.66
C VAL A 108 2.33 3.65 -8.94
N LEU A 109 1.22 3.05 -9.35
CA LEU A 109 1.10 1.61 -9.49
C LEU A 109 1.22 1.17 -10.97
N PRO A 110 1.92 0.06 -11.26
CA PRO A 110 1.73 -0.67 -12.50
C PRO A 110 0.29 -1.14 -12.66
N SER A 111 -0.22 -1.23 -13.87
CA SER A 111 -1.60 -1.68 -14.12
C SER A 111 -1.89 -3.12 -13.63
N THR A 112 -0.87 -3.95 -13.51
CA THR A 112 -0.96 -5.35 -13.04
C THR A 112 -0.59 -5.52 -11.56
N TRP A 113 -0.43 -4.42 -10.80
CA TRP A 113 0.02 -4.51 -9.40
C TRP A 113 -0.91 -5.34 -8.52
N LEU A 114 -2.22 -5.11 -8.62
CA LEU A 114 -3.21 -5.82 -7.81
C LEU A 114 -3.41 -7.28 -8.28
N GLU A 115 -3.32 -7.52 -9.59
CA GLU A 115 -3.32 -8.87 -10.15
C GLU A 115 -2.13 -9.70 -9.63
N HIS A 116 -0.93 -9.12 -9.61
CA HIS A 116 0.26 -9.78 -9.06
C HIS A 116 0.14 -10.07 -7.55
N ILE A 117 -0.54 -9.20 -6.79
CA ILE A 117 -0.85 -9.47 -5.38
C ILE A 117 -1.80 -10.66 -5.27
N HIS A 118 -2.88 -10.65 -6.05
CA HIS A 118 -3.88 -11.70 -6.06
C HIS A 118 -3.26 -13.05 -6.37
N ASP A 119 -2.49 -13.15 -7.45
CA ASP A 119 -1.78 -14.36 -7.86
C ASP A 119 -0.78 -14.83 -6.80
N SER A 120 -0.02 -13.89 -6.23
CA SER A 120 0.95 -14.20 -5.18
C SER A 120 0.27 -14.78 -3.94
N LEU A 121 -0.88 -14.23 -3.52
CA LEU A 121 -1.66 -14.73 -2.38
C LEU A 121 -2.30 -16.09 -2.64
N ASN A 122 -2.67 -16.39 -3.89
CA ASN A 122 -3.19 -17.70 -4.28
C ASN A 122 -2.10 -18.78 -4.23
N HIS A 123 -0.87 -18.44 -4.63
CA HIS A 123 0.26 -19.37 -4.57
C HIS A 123 0.90 -19.48 -3.17
N TYR A 124 0.93 -18.37 -2.45
CA TYR A 124 1.58 -18.25 -1.14
C TYR A 124 0.67 -17.50 -0.16
N PRO A 125 -0.35 -18.20 0.43
CA PRO A 125 -1.20 -17.59 1.43
C PRO A 125 -0.39 -17.17 2.65
N VAL A 126 -0.37 -15.86 2.96
CA VAL A 126 0.35 -15.28 4.09
C VAL A 126 -0.52 -14.27 4.82
N ASP A 127 -0.16 -13.95 6.05
CA ASP A 127 -0.94 -13.05 6.89
C ASP A 127 -0.63 -11.59 6.58
N ALA A 128 0.63 -11.30 6.22
CA ALA A 128 1.03 -9.98 5.73
C ALA A 128 2.14 -10.08 4.68
N PHE A 129 2.24 -9.06 3.83
CA PHE A 129 3.24 -9.00 2.78
C PHE A 129 3.62 -7.55 2.47
N GLY A 130 4.67 -7.37 1.69
CA GLY A 130 5.02 -6.10 1.08
C GLY A 130 5.60 -6.30 -0.29
N GLY A 131 5.60 -5.24 -1.08
CA GLY A 131 6.26 -5.20 -2.38
C GLY A 131 7.42 -4.20 -2.39
N PRO A 132 8.42 -4.37 -3.28
CA PRO A 132 9.52 -3.45 -3.40
C PRO A 132 9.11 -2.13 -4.05
N ASP A 133 9.90 -1.09 -3.84
CA ASP A 133 9.78 0.16 -4.59
C ASP A 133 10.81 0.23 -5.73
N LYS A 134 10.44 0.92 -6.80
CA LYS A 134 11.28 1.19 -7.97
C LYS A 134 11.28 2.68 -8.31
N ALA A 135 12.38 3.16 -8.91
CA ALA A 135 12.41 4.48 -9.51
C ALA A 135 11.67 4.45 -10.86
N HIS A 136 10.77 5.39 -11.08
CA HIS A 136 10.11 5.56 -12.38
C HIS A 136 11.11 6.12 -13.41
N ALA A 137 10.93 5.80 -14.70
CA ALA A 137 11.80 6.28 -15.77
C ALA A 137 11.84 7.81 -15.86
N SER A 138 10.70 8.48 -15.57
CA SER A 138 10.56 9.94 -15.57
C SER A 138 11.21 10.65 -14.35
N PHE A 139 11.69 9.90 -13.36
CA PHE A 139 12.31 10.51 -12.18
C PHE A 139 13.58 11.24 -12.55
N SER A 140 13.81 12.40 -11.93
CA SER A 140 15.02 13.18 -12.11
C SER A 140 16.27 12.38 -11.69
N PRO A 141 17.47 12.73 -12.15
CA PRO A 141 18.72 12.11 -11.71
C PRO A 141 18.87 12.10 -10.18
N ILE A 142 18.45 13.19 -9.49
CA ILE A 142 18.47 13.31 -8.04
C ILE A 142 17.52 12.30 -7.39
N GLN A 143 16.29 12.17 -7.86
CA GLN A 143 15.34 11.19 -7.36
C GLN A 143 15.82 9.74 -7.56
N LYS A 144 16.45 9.44 -8.70
CA LYS A 144 17.06 8.14 -8.98
C LYS A 144 18.23 7.87 -8.04
N ALA A 145 19.09 8.86 -7.77
CA ALA A 145 20.21 8.74 -6.82
C ALA A 145 19.71 8.51 -5.38
N ILE A 146 18.70 9.27 -4.93
CA ILE A 146 18.07 9.08 -3.62
C ILE A 146 17.45 7.69 -3.52
N ASN A 147 16.73 7.25 -4.57
CA ASN A 147 16.15 5.90 -4.60
C ASN A 147 17.24 4.84 -4.49
N TYR A 148 18.32 4.95 -5.26
CA TYR A 148 19.45 4.01 -5.18
C TYR A 148 20.07 3.98 -3.77
N ALA A 149 20.29 5.15 -3.16
CA ALA A 149 20.81 5.22 -1.79
C ALA A 149 19.89 4.55 -0.78
N MET A 150 18.57 4.71 -0.90
CA MET A 150 17.58 4.15 0.03
C MET A 150 17.25 2.67 -0.21
N THR A 151 17.57 2.12 -1.38
CA THR A 151 17.34 0.70 -1.72
C THR A 151 18.63 -0.13 -1.76
N SER A 152 19.79 0.54 -1.67
CA SER A 152 21.09 -0.10 -1.67
C SER A 152 21.27 -1.00 -0.46
N PHE A 153 21.90 -2.17 -0.67
CA PHE A 153 22.30 -3.10 0.40
C PHE A 153 23.16 -2.44 1.47
N LEU A 154 24.01 -1.49 1.07
CA LEU A 154 24.93 -0.79 1.98
C LEU A 154 24.21 0.15 2.96
N THR A 155 23.06 0.72 2.55
CA THR A 155 22.32 1.69 3.37
C THR A 155 21.17 1.07 4.16
N THR A 156 20.64 -0.06 3.71
CA THR A 156 19.44 -0.69 4.30
C THR A 156 19.69 -2.10 4.83
N GLY A 157 20.95 -2.58 4.80
CA GLY A 157 21.29 -3.95 5.25
C GLY A 157 20.55 -5.05 4.46
N GLY A 158 20.06 -4.74 3.25
CA GLY A 158 19.28 -5.68 2.44
C GLY A 158 17.80 -5.78 2.82
N ILE A 159 17.32 -4.98 3.77
CA ILE A 159 15.92 -5.00 4.23
C ILE A 159 14.96 -4.56 3.11
N ARG A 160 15.38 -3.66 2.22
CA ARG A 160 14.55 -3.11 1.13
C ARG A 160 14.75 -3.74 -0.25
N GLY A 161 15.77 -4.55 -0.47
CA GLY A 161 16.07 -5.07 -1.82
C GLY A 161 16.76 -6.43 -1.85
N GLY A 162 17.01 -7.06 -0.71
CA GLY A 162 17.75 -8.31 -0.64
C GLY A 162 16.95 -9.53 -1.06
N LYS A 163 17.48 -10.28 -2.04
CA LYS A 163 16.94 -11.57 -2.49
C LYS A 163 17.01 -12.71 -1.44
N LYS A 164 17.56 -12.46 -0.25
CA LYS A 164 17.77 -13.46 0.80
C LYS A 164 16.70 -13.34 1.89
N LYS A 165 15.82 -14.31 2.00
CA LYS A 165 14.71 -14.51 2.94
C LYS A 165 13.41 -13.83 2.55
N LEU A 166 12.76 -14.36 1.51
CA LEU A 166 11.39 -13.96 1.15
C LEU A 166 10.38 -14.24 2.28
N ASP A 167 10.63 -15.21 3.16
CA ASP A 167 9.68 -15.72 4.17
C ASP A 167 9.83 -15.13 5.58
N LYS A 168 10.69 -14.12 5.78
CA LYS A 168 10.74 -13.28 6.98
C LYS A 168 10.97 -11.85 6.54
N PHE A 169 9.90 -11.19 6.16
CA PHE A 169 9.93 -9.84 5.62
C PHE A 169 9.19 -8.89 6.55
N TYR A 170 9.75 -7.71 6.78
CA TYR A 170 9.11 -6.64 7.53
C TYR A 170 8.36 -5.72 6.56
N PRO A 171 7.02 -5.85 6.40
CA PRO A 171 6.27 -5.01 5.48
C PRO A 171 6.37 -3.52 5.86
N ARG A 172 6.47 -2.65 4.87
CA ARG A 172 6.54 -1.19 5.07
C ARG A 172 5.27 -0.53 4.52
N SER A 173 4.79 0.48 5.20
CA SER A 173 3.49 1.10 4.94
C SER A 173 3.30 1.68 3.55
N PHE A 174 4.37 2.02 2.83
CA PHE A 174 4.26 2.54 1.47
C PHE A 174 3.71 1.52 0.46
N ASN A 175 3.79 0.21 0.76
CA ASN A 175 3.28 -0.90 -0.06
C ASN A 175 3.16 -2.16 0.80
N MET A 176 2.18 -2.18 1.69
CA MET A 176 1.92 -3.26 2.65
C MET A 176 0.55 -3.87 2.40
N GLY A 177 0.46 -5.19 2.43
CA GLY A 177 -0.80 -5.92 2.52
C GLY A 177 -0.86 -6.72 3.81
N ILE A 178 -2.04 -6.77 4.44
CA ILE A 178 -2.27 -7.54 5.68
C ILE A 178 -3.71 -8.02 5.73
N ARG A 179 -3.94 -9.23 6.20
CA ARG A 179 -5.29 -9.73 6.48
C ARG A 179 -5.98 -8.81 7.49
N ARG A 180 -7.24 -8.48 7.23
CA ARG A 180 -8.01 -7.57 8.07
C ARG A 180 -8.14 -8.06 9.52
N ASP A 181 -8.43 -9.33 9.73
CA ASP A 181 -8.54 -9.92 11.07
C ASP A 181 -7.22 -9.86 11.86
N VAL A 182 -6.08 -10.02 11.19
CA VAL A 182 -4.75 -9.86 11.81
C VAL A 182 -4.49 -8.40 12.19
N TYR A 183 -4.85 -7.47 11.31
CA TYR A 183 -4.74 -6.03 11.58
C TYR A 183 -5.57 -5.64 12.81
N GLU A 184 -6.81 -6.10 12.88
CA GLU A 184 -7.74 -5.86 13.99
C GLU A 184 -7.22 -6.48 15.29
N CYS A 185 -6.75 -7.74 15.24
CA CYS A 185 -6.20 -8.45 16.40
C CYS A 185 -4.98 -7.73 17.00
N LEU A 186 -4.12 -7.15 16.15
CA LEU A 186 -2.93 -6.41 16.59
C LEU A 186 -3.23 -4.95 16.98
N GLY A 187 -4.47 -4.46 16.81
CA GLY A 187 -4.87 -3.10 17.13
C GLY A 187 -4.38 -2.02 16.16
N GLY A 188 -3.88 -2.43 14.99
CA GLY A 188 -3.39 -1.52 13.96
C GLY A 188 -2.08 -0.80 14.31
N PHE A 189 -1.85 0.36 13.68
CA PHE A 189 -0.67 1.20 13.94
C PHE A 189 -0.75 1.86 15.30
N SER A 190 0.40 2.02 15.96
CA SER A 190 0.52 2.82 17.18
C SER A 190 0.38 4.32 16.89
N GLY A 191 0.12 5.13 17.94
CA GLY A 191 0.02 6.58 17.82
C GLY A 191 1.37 7.32 17.62
N MET A 192 2.43 6.62 17.29
CA MET A 192 3.75 7.19 17.02
C MET A 192 3.71 8.03 15.73
N ARG A 193 4.34 9.21 15.76
CA ARG A 193 4.44 10.05 14.54
C ARG A 193 5.50 9.57 13.55
N TYR A 194 6.50 8.81 14.03
CA TYR A 194 7.59 8.28 13.22
C TYR A 194 7.88 6.84 13.64
N GLY A 195 8.15 5.97 12.66
CA GLY A 195 8.48 4.57 12.91
C GLY A 195 7.29 3.68 13.25
N GLU A 196 6.06 4.18 13.11
CA GLU A 196 4.82 3.44 13.35
C GLU A 196 4.70 2.20 12.46
N ASP A 197 5.28 2.25 11.26
CA ASP A 197 5.28 1.14 10.31
C ASP A 197 6.30 0.05 10.70
N ILE A 198 7.43 0.46 11.26
CA ILE A 198 8.45 -0.47 11.79
C ILE A 198 7.90 -1.17 13.04
N ASP A 199 7.34 -0.41 13.99
CA ASP A 199 6.68 -0.94 15.18
C ASP A 199 5.61 -1.96 14.81
N PHE A 200 4.73 -1.62 13.88
CA PHE A 200 3.67 -2.52 13.45
C PHE A 200 4.21 -3.81 12.82
N SER A 201 5.22 -3.69 11.95
CA SER A 201 5.88 -4.85 11.33
C SER A 201 6.57 -5.75 12.36
N ILE A 202 7.18 -5.19 13.41
CA ILE A 202 7.77 -5.96 14.52
C ILE A 202 6.66 -6.72 15.24
N ARG A 203 5.54 -6.08 15.60
CA ARG A 203 4.39 -6.73 16.27
C ARG A 203 3.78 -7.86 15.44
N ILE A 204 3.68 -7.71 14.12
CA ILE A 204 3.26 -8.78 13.22
C ILE A 204 4.19 -10.00 13.35
N MET A 205 5.51 -9.76 13.36
CA MET A 205 6.51 -10.84 13.45
C MET A 205 6.55 -11.50 14.83
N GLU A 206 6.47 -10.71 15.90
CA GLU A 206 6.49 -11.21 17.29
C GLU A 206 5.23 -12.03 17.62
N ALA A 207 4.10 -11.68 17.05
CA ALA A 207 2.85 -12.44 17.15
C ALA A 207 2.88 -13.75 16.33
N GLY A 208 3.96 -14.04 15.59
CA GLY A 208 4.14 -15.29 14.85
C GLY A 208 3.40 -15.37 13.51
N TYR A 209 2.87 -14.25 13.00
CA TYR A 209 2.21 -14.21 11.71
C TYR A 209 3.20 -14.38 10.56
N ARG A 210 2.74 -15.05 9.48
CA ARG A 210 3.55 -15.31 8.29
C ARG A 210 3.64 -14.06 7.43
N THR A 211 4.85 -13.62 7.17
CA THR A 211 5.13 -12.48 6.30
C THR A 211 5.93 -12.90 5.08
N ARG A 212 5.75 -12.20 3.94
CA ARG A 212 6.49 -12.49 2.72
C ARG A 212 6.71 -11.22 1.88
N LEU A 213 7.85 -11.15 1.19
CA LEU A 213 8.05 -10.20 0.11
C LEU A 213 7.43 -10.75 -1.19
N PHE A 214 6.59 -9.95 -1.85
CA PHE A 214 6.08 -10.21 -3.19
C PHE A 214 6.83 -9.36 -4.23
N PRO A 215 7.87 -9.89 -4.88
CA PRO A 215 8.71 -9.11 -5.79
C PRO A 215 7.99 -8.54 -7.00
N SER A 216 6.90 -9.19 -7.43
CA SER A 216 6.05 -8.76 -8.54
C SER A 216 5.10 -7.62 -8.20
N ALA A 217 4.76 -7.44 -6.91
CA ALA A 217 3.88 -6.40 -6.40
C ALA A 217 4.65 -5.09 -6.11
N TRP A 218 5.48 -4.65 -7.03
CA TRP A 218 6.30 -3.44 -6.88
C TRP A 218 5.52 -2.17 -7.23
N VAL A 219 5.94 -1.03 -6.63
CA VAL A 219 5.38 0.29 -6.88
C VAL A 219 6.46 1.28 -7.30
N TYR A 220 6.09 2.35 -8.01
CA TYR A 220 6.96 3.50 -8.20
C TYR A 220 6.74 4.46 -7.02
N HIS A 221 7.74 4.65 -6.20
CA HIS A 221 7.66 5.57 -5.07
C HIS A 221 8.28 6.91 -5.47
N LYS A 222 7.49 7.97 -5.53
CA LYS A 222 7.95 9.32 -5.84
C LYS A 222 8.82 9.83 -4.70
N ARG A 223 10.12 9.77 -4.90
CA ARG A 223 11.08 10.34 -3.95
C ARG A 223 11.05 11.85 -4.01
N ARG A 224 11.41 12.49 -2.90
CA ARG A 224 11.54 13.95 -2.83
C ARG A 224 12.47 14.46 -3.93
N THR A 225 12.15 15.61 -4.48
CA THR A 225 12.91 16.25 -5.58
C THR A 225 14.11 17.05 -5.08
N ASP A 226 14.19 17.30 -3.76
CA ASP A 226 15.16 18.18 -3.12
C ASP A 226 15.97 17.43 -2.06
N LEU A 227 17.30 17.56 -2.14
CA LEU A 227 18.26 17.00 -1.18
C LEU A 227 18.05 17.56 0.24
N THR A 228 17.66 18.83 0.39
CA THR A 228 17.44 19.47 1.69
C THR A 228 16.27 18.77 2.43
N GLN A 229 15.19 18.45 1.70
CA GLN A 229 14.06 17.70 2.24
C GLN A 229 14.46 16.27 2.58
N PHE A 230 15.32 15.64 1.78
CA PHE A 230 15.85 14.32 2.05
C PHE A 230 16.69 14.31 3.34
N PHE A 231 17.60 15.26 3.53
CA PHE A 231 18.40 15.35 4.75
C PHE A 231 17.56 15.60 6.00
N ARG A 232 16.50 16.43 5.92
CA ARG A 232 15.56 16.60 7.02
C ARG A 232 14.88 15.30 7.39
N GLN A 233 14.44 14.52 6.42
CA GLN A 233 13.80 13.21 6.65
C GLN A 233 14.74 12.24 7.36
N VAL A 234 16.00 12.11 6.88
CA VAL A 234 17.01 11.21 7.48
C VAL A 234 17.35 11.62 8.91
N ARG A 235 17.32 12.93 9.23
CA ARG A 235 17.61 13.43 10.58
C ARG A 235 16.48 13.16 11.57
N HIS A 236 15.25 12.94 11.12
CA HIS A 236 14.07 12.70 11.95
C HIS A 236 13.59 11.24 11.92
N SER A 237 14.28 10.36 11.16
CA SER A 237 14.08 8.90 11.13
C SER A 237 15.08 8.21 12.05
#